data_a2e67d5242c15ce351dc06cb3c42144f
#
_entry.id   a2e67d5242c15ce351dc06cb3c42144f
#
_cell.length_a   1.000
_cell.length_b   1.000
_cell.length_c   1.000
_cell.angle_alpha   90.00
_cell.angle_beta   90.00
_cell.angle_gamma   90.00
#
_symmetry.space_group_name_H-M   'P 1'
#
loop_
_entity.id
_entity.type
_entity.pdbx_description
1 polymer ?
#
loop_
_entity_poly.entity_id
_entity_poly.type
_entity_poly.pdbx_seq_one_letter_code
_entity_poly.pdbx_strand_id
1 'polypeptide(L)'
;MKKKSLSELIQELKNHENIVHWHEEEPREAKTMPMPEQVDPNIRAALEKRGIERLFTHQYSAFQTVQNGESIVAVTPTASGKTLCYNLPVLQSIAEDASSRALYLFPTKALAQDQKSELNEIIDEMGMDIKSFTYDGDTSPAIRQKVRKAGHIVITNPDMLHSAILPHHTKWVSLFENLKYIVIDELHTYRGVFGSHVANVIRRLMRICAFYGSKPSFICTSATIANPRELAEQLTGKSVRLIDDNGAPAGRKHFAFYNPPIINKPLHIRKSATVEVNELAKTFFKNKIQTIVFARSRVRVEIILSHIQEIVKKEIGAKSVRGYRGGYLPKERREIERGLRDGSILGVVSTNALELGVDIGQLQVCVMTGYPGSVASAWQQ
;
A
#
# COMPACT_ATOMS: atom_id res chain seq x y z
N MET A 1 -12.80 34.79 -10.10
CA MET A 1 -11.74 34.34 -11.03
C MET A 1 -12.16 33.00 -11.63
N LYS A 2 -11.92 32.80 -12.93
CA LYS A 2 -12.13 31.50 -13.58
C LYS A 2 -11.16 30.47 -12.96
N LYS A 3 -11.65 29.29 -12.61
CA LYS A 3 -10.79 28.22 -12.09
C LYS A 3 -9.90 27.70 -13.21
N LYS A 4 -8.62 27.51 -12.88
CA LYS A 4 -7.65 26.92 -13.81
C LYS A 4 -7.71 25.39 -13.72
N SER A 5 -7.55 24.73 -14.84
CA SER A 5 -7.35 23.29 -14.92
C SER A 5 -5.98 22.89 -14.37
N LEU A 6 -5.81 21.61 -14.05
CA LEU A 6 -4.51 21.08 -13.63
C LEU A 6 -3.44 21.29 -14.73
N SER A 7 -3.81 21.10 -15.99
CA SER A 7 -2.90 21.30 -17.13
C SER A 7 -2.42 22.74 -17.25
N GLU A 8 -3.28 23.74 -17.02
CA GLU A 8 -2.89 25.16 -17.02
C GLU A 8 -1.91 25.45 -15.87
N LEU A 9 -2.16 24.89 -14.67
CA LEU A 9 -1.26 25.06 -13.52
C LEU A 9 0.09 24.37 -13.72
N ILE A 10 0.12 23.20 -14.35
CA ILE A 10 1.35 22.51 -14.72
C ILE A 10 2.21 23.37 -15.65
N GLN A 11 1.61 24.00 -16.68
CA GLN A 11 2.33 24.87 -17.59
C GLN A 11 2.89 26.12 -16.89
N GLU A 12 2.13 26.71 -15.97
CA GLU A 12 2.60 27.85 -15.16
C GLU A 12 3.76 27.45 -14.27
N LEU A 13 3.67 26.28 -13.60
CA LEU A 13 4.75 25.78 -12.76
C LEU A 13 6.01 25.45 -13.56
N LYS A 14 5.87 24.86 -14.75
CA LYS A 14 7.02 24.50 -15.60
C LYS A 14 7.86 25.73 -15.98
N ASN A 15 7.23 26.90 -16.08
CA ASN A 15 7.89 28.15 -16.39
C ASN A 15 8.28 28.99 -15.15
N HIS A 16 8.05 28.44 -13.94
CA HIS A 16 8.33 29.18 -12.71
C HIS A 16 9.83 29.23 -12.41
N GLU A 17 10.37 30.39 -12.10
CA GLU A 17 11.81 30.64 -11.88
C GLU A 17 12.46 29.77 -10.79
N ASN A 18 11.67 29.30 -9.81
CA ASN A 18 12.14 28.47 -8.71
C ASN A 18 12.10 26.98 -9.02
N ILE A 19 11.62 26.56 -10.19
CA ILE A 19 11.73 25.18 -10.65
C ILE A 19 13.13 24.95 -11.21
N VAL A 20 13.92 24.15 -10.52
CA VAL A 20 15.32 23.87 -10.88
C VAL A 20 15.49 22.61 -11.70
N HIS A 21 14.51 21.71 -11.66
CA HIS A 21 14.47 20.52 -12.47
C HIS A 21 13.04 20.08 -12.70
N TRP A 22 12.78 19.54 -13.89
CA TRP A 22 11.49 19.00 -14.30
C TRP A 22 11.69 17.66 -14.98
N HIS A 23 11.03 16.63 -14.45
CA HIS A 23 11.02 15.30 -15.04
C HIS A 23 9.58 14.89 -15.37
N GLU A 24 9.41 14.27 -16.53
CA GLU A 24 8.11 13.77 -16.99
C GLU A 24 8.20 12.26 -17.23
N GLU A 25 7.20 11.53 -16.75
CA GLU A 25 6.96 10.16 -17.14
C GLU A 25 5.82 10.11 -18.13
N GLU A 26 6.05 9.50 -19.29
CA GLU A 26 5.03 9.30 -20.30
C GLU A 26 3.94 8.32 -19.83
N PRO A 27 2.70 8.51 -20.28
CA PRO A 27 1.62 7.59 -19.96
C PRO A 27 1.94 6.20 -20.53
N ARG A 28 1.47 5.18 -19.82
CA ARG A 28 1.62 3.80 -20.23
C ARG A 28 0.26 3.13 -20.34
N GLU A 29 0.01 2.46 -21.45
CA GLU A 29 -1.19 1.66 -21.66
C GLU A 29 -1.14 0.35 -20.85
N ALA A 30 -2.32 -0.21 -20.59
CA ALA A 30 -2.43 -1.50 -19.93
C ALA A 30 -1.90 -2.63 -20.81
N LYS A 31 -1.06 -3.50 -20.25
CA LYS A 31 -0.68 -4.78 -20.85
C LYS A 31 -1.40 -5.90 -20.12
N THR A 32 -2.32 -6.56 -20.80
CA THR A 32 -3.17 -7.57 -20.20
C THR A 32 -3.06 -8.92 -20.88
N MET A 33 -3.32 -9.98 -20.12
CA MET A 33 -3.43 -11.37 -20.56
C MET A 33 -4.85 -11.88 -20.31
N PRO A 34 -5.35 -12.83 -21.09
CA PRO A 34 -6.63 -13.46 -20.81
C PRO A 34 -6.61 -14.13 -19.43
N MET A 35 -7.77 -14.24 -18.79
CA MET A 35 -7.90 -15.00 -17.55
C MET A 35 -7.48 -16.45 -17.80
N PRO A 36 -6.57 -17.06 -17.01
CA PRO A 36 -6.16 -18.45 -17.20
C PRO A 36 -7.34 -19.41 -17.10
N GLU A 37 -7.39 -20.43 -17.96
CA GLU A 37 -8.50 -21.38 -17.99
C GLU A 37 -8.68 -22.15 -16.69
N GLN A 38 -7.58 -22.40 -15.98
CA GLN A 38 -7.57 -23.13 -14.70
C GLN A 38 -8.15 -22.34 -13.52
N VAL A 39 -8.45 -21.04 -13.68
CA VAL A 39 -9.07 -20.25 -12.62
C VAL A 39 -10.49 -20.75 -12.37
N ASP A 40 -10.79 -21.04 -11.09
CA ASP A 40 -12.10 -21.52 -10.65
C ASP A 40 -13.23 -20.62 -11.17
N PRO A 41 -14.33 -21.18 -11.67
CA PRO A 41 -15.44 -20.40 -12.24
C PRO A 41 -16.05 -19.37 -11.28
N ASN A 42 -16.09 -19.65 -9.98
CA ASN A 42 -16.63 -18.71 -8.99
C ASN A 42 -15.67 -17.51 -8.78
N ILE A 43 -14.35 -17.77 -8.78
CA ILE A 43 -13.34 -16.70 -8.72
C ILE A 43 -13.45 -15.83 -9.98
N ARG A 44 -13.52 -16.46 -11.16
CA ARG A 44 -13.66 -15.77 -12.44
C ARG A 44 -14.91 -14.87 -12.43
N ALA A 45 -16.07 -15.42 -12.06
CA ALA A 45 -17.32 -14.69 -12.01
C ALA A 45 -17.28 -13.49 -11.02
N ALA A 46 -16.62 -13.68 -9.86
CA ALA A 46 -16.44 -12.61 -8.87
C ALA A 46 -15.54 -11.48 -9.41
N LEU A 47 -14.46 -11.81 -10.12
CA LEU A 47 -13.57 -10.83 -10.72
C LEU A 47 -14.25 -10.08 -11.90
N GLU A 48 -14.99 -10.79 -12.74
CA GLU A 48 -15.77 -10.19 -13.86
C GLU A 48 -16.82 -9.19 -13.37
N LYS A 49 -17.54 -9.49 -12.27
CA LYS A 49 -18.46 -8.53 -11.63
C LYS A 49 -17.76 -7.25 -11.18
N ARG A 50 -16.49 -7.32 -10.85
CA ARG A 50 -15.64 -6.17 -10.47
C ARG A 50 -14.97 -5.49 -11.68
N GLY A 51 -15.32 -5.91 -12.90
CA GLY A 51 -14.77 -5.38 -14.16
C GLY A 51 -13.37 -5.91 -14.48
N ILE A 52 -12.93 -7.02 -13.85
CA ILE A 52 -11.64 -7.64 -14.08
C ILE A 52 -11.84 -8.87 -14.98
N GLU A 53 -11.96 -8.65 -16.26
CA GLU A 53 -12.10 -9.71 -17.28
C GLU A 53 -10.74 -10.27 -17.71
N ARG A 54 -9.69 -9.47 -17.57
CA ARG A 54 -8.32 -9.79 -17.99
C ARG A 54 -7.36 -9.43 -16.86
N LEU A 55 -6.27 -10.18 -16.74
CA LEU A 55 -5.22 -9.90 -15.77
C LEU A 55 -4.14 -9.02 -16.38
N PHE A 56 -3.56 -8.11 -15.59
CA PHE A 56 -2.30 -7.47 -15.97
C PHE A 56 -1.19 -8.51 -16.07
N THR A 57 -0.16 -8.24 -16.90
CA THR A 57 0.94 -9.20 -17.15
C THR A 57 1.60 -9.69 -15.86
N HIS A 58 1.85 -8.81 -14.89
CA HIS A 58 2.41 -9.17 -13.59
C HIS A 58 1.48 -10.06 -12.75
N GLN A 59 0.16 -9.83 -12.79
CA GLN A 59 -0.83 -10.66 -12.08
C GLN A 59 -0.91 -12.06 -12.70
N TYR A 60 -0.94 -12.13 -14.03
CA TYR A 60 -0.92 -13.39 -14.76
C TYR A 60 0.36 -14.20 -14.46
N SER A 61 1.52 -13.55 -14.54
CA SER A 61 2.82 -14.19 -14.27
C SER A 61 2.93 -14.65 -12.81
N ALA A 62 2.41 -13.85 -11.86
CA ALA A 62 2.36 -14.22 -10.44
C ALA A 62 1.52 -15.48 -10.24
N PHE A 63 0.31 -15.52 -10.80
CA PHE A 63 -0.58 -16.67 -10.70
C PHE A 63 0.09 -17.94 -11.26
N GLN A 64 0.59 -17.89 -12.49
CA GLN A 64 1.23 -19.04 -13.13
C GLN A 64 2.43 -19.56 -12.33
N THR A 65 3.28 -18.65 -11.86
CA THR A 65 4.48 -19.04 -11.12
C THR A 65 4.16 -19.66 -9.76
N VAL A 66 3.17 -19.12 -9.05
CA VAL A 66 2.74 -19.64 -7.75
C VAL A 66 2.05 -21.00 -7.91
N GLN A 67 1.24 -21.19 -8.96
CA GLN A 67 0.60 -22.48 -9.25
C GLN A 67 1.63 -23.57 -9.57
N ASN A 68 2.79 -23.21 -10.12
CA ASN A 68 3.92 -24.14 -10.30
C ASN A 68 4.69 -24.43 -8.99
N GLY A 69 4.23 -23.93 -7.85
CA GLY A 69 4.85 -24.16 -6.53
C GLY A 69 6.06 -23.27 -6.22
N GLU A 70 6.36 -22.29 -7.06
CA GLU A 70 7.49 -21.37 -6.86
C GLU A 70 7.11 -20.23 -5.90
N SER A 71 8.11 -19.74 -5.15
CA SER A 71 7.98 -18.49 -4.40
C SER A 71 8.28 -17.29 -5.29
N ILE A 72 7.57 -16.17 -5.06
CA ILE A 72 7.69 -14.98 -5.89
C ILE A 72 7.93 -13.70 -5.09
N VAL A 73 8.48 -12.69 -5.76
CA VAL A 73 8.39 -11.30 -5.37
C VAL A 73 7.88 -10.46 -6.53
N ALA A 74 6.67 -9.90 -6.39
CA ALA A 74 6.06 -9.00 -7.36
C ALA A 74 6.37 -7.53 -7.01
N VAL A 75 6.97 -6.82 -7.97
CA VAL A 75 7.45 -5.45 -7.78
C VAL A 75 6.83 -4.56 -8.83
N THR A 76 5.87 -3.77 -8.42
CA THR A 76 5.16 -2.83 -9.29
C THR A 76 4.82 -1.56 -8.50
N PRO A 77 4.60 -0.42 -9.13
CA PRO A 77 4.21 0.82 -8.47
C PRO A 77 2.95 0.65 -7.60
N THR A 78 2.71 1.59 -6.73
CA THR A 78 1.46 1.65 -5.95
C THR A 78 0.26 1.74 -6.91
N ALA A 79 -0.90 1.22 -6.48
CA ALA A 79 -2.14 1.17 -7.28
C ALA A 79 -2.04 0.38 -8.61
N SER A 80 -1.13 -0.57 -8.73
CA SER A 80 -1.02 -1.45 -9.91
C SER A 80 -1.80 -2.75 -9.80
N GLY A 81 -2.58 -2.96 -8.73
CA GLY A 81 -3.33 -4.20 -8.50
C GLY A 81 -2.48 -5.37 -7.97
N LYS A 82 -1.40 -5.09 -7.22
CA LYS A 82 -0.53 -6.11 -6.58
C LYS A 82 -1.28 -7.11 -5.71
N THR A 83 -2.35 -6.67 -5.08
CA THR A 83 -3.20 -7.47 -4.21
C THR A 83 -3.68 -8.76 -4.90
N LEU A 84 -4.00 -8.68 -6.18
CA LEU A 84 -4.45 -9.84 -6.94
C LEU A 84 -3.31 -10.85 -7.22
N CYS A 85 -2.04 -10.43 -7.19
CA CYS A 85 -0.90 -11.33 -7.33
C CYS A 85 -0.86 -12.40 -6.22
N TYR A 86 -1.39 -12.10 -5.04
CA TYR A 86 -1.46 -13.07 -3.94
C TYR A 86 -2.88 -13.58 -3.67
N ASN A 87 -3.91 -12.74 -3.81
CA ASN A 87 -5.28 -13.20 -3.54
C ASN A 87 -5.74 -14.25 -4.54
N LEU A 88 -5.46 -14.08 -5.82
CA LEU A 88 -5.90 -15.02 -6.84
C LEU A 88 -5.34 -16.44 -6.63
N PRO A 89 -4.02 -16.68 -6.50
CA PRO A 89 -3.50 -18.03 -6.28
C PRO A 89 -3.91 -18.62 -4.91
N VAL A 90 -4.06 -17.80 -3.87
CA VAL A 90 -4.52 -18.28 -2.56
C VAL A 90 -5.97 -18.71 -2.60
N LEU A 91 -6.86 -17.90 -3.19
CA LEU A 91 -8.28 -18.24 -3.34
C LEU A 91 -8.46 -19.47 -4.22
N GLN A 92 -7.71 -19.57 -5.33
CA GLN A 92 -7.69 -20.76 -6.19
C GLN A 92 -7.36 -22.02 -5.40
N SER A 93 -6.30 -21.98 -4.60
CA SER A 93 -5.87 -23.12 -3.82
C SER A 93 -6.88 -23.56 -2.75
N ILE A 94 -7.61 -22.59 -2.16
CA ILE A 94 -8.66 -22.90 -1.19
C ILE A 94 -9.93 -23.41 -1.89
N ALA A 95 -10.23 -22.94 -3.11
CA ALA A 95 -11.33 -23.45 -3.92
C ALA A 95 -11.10 -24.90 -4.34
N GLU A 96 -9.87 -25.26 -4.68
CA GLU A 96 -9.46 -26.63 -5.03
C GLU A 96 -9.42 -27.56 -3.82
N ASP A 97 -8.97 -27.05 -2.68
CA ASP A 97 -8.81 -27.82 -1.44
C ASP A 97 -9.14 -26.93 -0.23
N ALA A 98 -10.32 -27.10 0.33
CA ALA A 98 -10.83 -26.36 1.48
C ALA A 98 -9.99 -26.55 2.77
N SER A 99 -9.05 -27.49 2.81
CA SER A 99 -8.09 -27.64 3.90
C SER A 99 -6.94 -26.62 3.79
N SER A 100 -6.66 -26.08 2.60
CA SER A 100 -5.57 -25.13 2.34
C SER A 100 -5.65 -23.90 3.24
N ARG A 101 -4.49 -23.46 3.74
CA ARG A 101 -4.35 -22.30 4.63
C ARG A 101 -3.32 -21.33 4.09
N ALA A 102 -3.55 -20.03 4.39
CA ALA A 102 -2.62 -18.97 4.07
C ALA A 102 -2.42 -18.05 5.28
N LEU A 103 -1.19 -17.56 5.42
CA LEU A 103 -0.79 -16.58 6.43
C LEU A 103 -0.35 -15.29 5.73
N TYR A 104 -1.05 -14.20 6.00
CA TYR A 104 -0.74 -12.89 5.44
C TYR A 104 -0.05 -12.00 6.47
N LEU A 105 1.09 -11.43 6.12
CA LEU A 105 1.88 -10.55 6.97
C LEU A 105 1.90 -9.14 6.38
N PHE A 106 1.28 -8.21 7.10
CA PHE A 106 1.27 -6.79 6.77
C PHE A 106 2.07 -5.97 7.79
N PRO A 107 2.73 -4.88 7.36
CA PRO A 107 3.52 -4.06 8.29
C PRO A 107 2.66 -3.25 9.26
N THR A 108 1.41 -2.94 8.90
CA THR A 108 0.51 -2.12 9.74
C THR A 108 -0.88 -2.73 9.86
N LYS A 109 -1.57 -2.43 10.99
CA LYS A 109 -2.95 -2.86 11.20
C LYS A 109 -3.92 -2.22 10.21
N ALA A 110 -3.69 -0.96 9.81
CA ALA A 110 -4.55 -0.24 8.89
C ALA A 110 -4.57 -0.96 7.53
N LEU A 111 -3.39 -1.20 6.96
CA LEU A 111 -3.26 -1.94 5.70
C LEU A 111 -3.89 -3.33 5.78
N ALA A 112 -3.67 -4.05 6.90
CA ALA A 112 -4.27 -5.36 7.11
C ALA A 112 -5.81 -5.33 7.09
N GLN A 113 -6.43 -4.30 7.64
CA GLN A 113 -7.88 -4.14 7.64
C GLN A 113 -8.44 -3.78 6.26
N ASP A 114 -7.77 -2.88 5.54
CA ASP A 114 -8.17 -2.49 4.18
C ASP A 114 -8.08 -3.68 3.23
N GLN A 115 -6.97 -4.40 3.26
CA GLN A 115 -6.75 -5.59 2.43
C GLN A 115 -7.71 -6.73 2.79
N LYS A 116 -8.08 -6.87 4.07
CA LYS A 116 -9.12 -7.81 4.47
C LYS A 116 -10.48 -7.42 3.93
N SER A 117 -10.83 -6.13 3.93
CA SER A 117 -12.11 -5.66 3.40
C SER A 117 -12.24 -6.01 1.91
N GLU A 118 -11.22 -5.68 1.13
CA GLU A 118 -11.15 -5.99 -0.30
C GLU A 118 -11.23 -7.50 -0.57
N LEU A 119 -10.47 -8.30 0.19
CA LEU A 119 -10.49 -9.76 0.09
C LEU A 119 -11.88 -10.33 0.39
N ASN A 120 -12.54 -9.84 1.46
CA ASN A 120 -13.88 -10.32 1.82
C ASN A 120 -14.93 -9.99 0.76
N GLU A 121 -14.85 -8.83 0.12
CA GLU A 121 -15.74 -8.50 -1.00
C GLU A 121 -15.63 -9.52 -2.15
N ILE A 122 -14.40 -9.95 -2.47
CA ILE A 122 -14.18 -11.00 -3.48
C ILE A 122 -14.77 -12.34 -3.00
N ILE A 123 -14.51 -12.72 -1.75
CA ILE A 123 -15.02 -13.99 -1.17
C ILE A 123 -16.56 -14.01 -1.15
N ASP A 124 -17.19 -12.90 -0.78
CA ASP A 124 -18.65 -12.79 -0.71
C ASP A 124 -19.27 -12.94 -2.13
N GLU A 125 -18.62 -12.35 -3.14
CA GLU A 125 -19.04 -12.46 -4.55
C GLU A 125 -18.83 -13.88 -5.12
N MET A 126 -17.82 -14.61 -4.65
CA MET A 126 -17.59 -16.02 -5.01
C MET A 126 -18.70 -16.94 -4.48
N GLY A 127 -19.39 -16.55 -3.40
CA GLY A 127 -20.40 -17.38 -2.73
C GLY A 127 -19.86 -18.66 -2.08
N MET A 128 -18.56 -18.73 -1.82
CA MET A 128 -17.87 -19.86 -1.19
C MET A 128 -17.67 -19.65 0.32
N ASP A 129 -17.67 -20.72 1.12
CA ASP A 129 -17.45 -20.66 2.57
C ASP A 129 -15.96 -20.49 2.92
N ILE A 130 -15.33 -19.46 2.38
CA ILE A 130 -13.94 -19.08 2.69
C ILE A 130 -13.94 -18.06 3.83
N LYS A 131 -13.14 -18.30 4.86
CA LYS A 131 -13.08 -17.45 6.06
C LYS A 131 -11.74 -16.78 6.19
N SER A 132 -11.75 -15.45 6.12
CA SER A 132 -10.59 -14.61 6.41
C SER A 132 -10.73 -13.90 7.75
N PHE A 133 -9.67 -13.84 8.53
CA PHE A 133 -9.67 -13.18 9.82
C PHE A 133 -8.41 -12.36 10.04
N THR A 134 -8.56 -11.19 10.65
CA THR A 134 -7.40 -10.50 11.25
C THR A 134 -7.12 -11.05 12.64
N TYR A 135 -5.84 -11.23 12.93
CA TYR A 135 -5.35 -11.65 14.24
C TYR A 135 -4.31 -10.64 14.73
N ASP A 136 -4.75 -9.71 15.57
CA ASP A 136 -3.95 -8.61 16.10
C ASP A 136 -4.25 -8.35 17.57
N GLY A 137 -3.68 -7.27 18.14
CA GLY A 137 -3.87 -6.91 19.54
C GLY A 137 -5.31 -6.59 19.91
N ASP A 138 -6.12 -6.16 18.94
CA ASP A 138 -7.51 -5.73 19.13
C ASP A 138 -8.51 -6.88 18.93
N THR A 139 -8.04 -8.05 18.50
CA THR A 139 -8.86 -9.25 18.26
C THR A 139 -9.37 -9.82 19.57
N SER A 140 -10.70 -9.87 19.75
CA SER A 140 -11.33 -10.40 20.95
C SER A 140 -11.06 -11.89 21.20
N PRO A 141 -11.09 -12.39 22.45
CA PRO A 141 -10.85 -13.79 22.77
C PRO A 141 -11.76 -14.77 22.01
N ALA A 142 -13.04 -14.42 21.84
CA ALA A 142 -14.00 -15.24 21.08
C ALA A 142 -13.62 -15.36 19.60
N ILE A 143 -13.21 -14.26 18.98
CA ILE A 143 -12.75 -14.25 17.59
C ILE A 143 -11.42 -15.02 17.49
N ARG A 144 -10.49 -14.86 18.43
CA ARG A 144 -9.23 -15.61 18.46
C ARG A 144 -9.45 -17.13 18.43
N GLN A 145 -10.48 -17.62 19.10
CA GLN A 145 -10.83 -19.05 19.05
C GLN A 145 -11.36 -19.47 17.68
N LYS A 146 -12.22 -18.65 17.05
CA LYS A 146 -12.74 -18.89 15.70
C LYS A 146 -11.63 -18.92 14.64
N VAL A 147 -10.70 -17.96 14.71
CA VAL A 147 -9.55 -17.88 13.78
C VAL A 147 -8.74 -19.18 13.79
N ARG A 148 -8.43 -19.71 14.98
CA ARG A 148 -7.64 -20.95 15.14
C ARG A 148 -8.34 -22.18 14.57
N LYS A 149 -9.67 -22.24 14.67
CA LYS A 149 -10.45 -23.42 14.24
C LYS A 149 -10.84 -23.38 12.77
N ALA A 150 -11.20 -22.20 12.26
CA ALA A 150 -11.89 -22.09 10.99
C ALA A 150 -11.26 -21.09 10.01
N GLY A 151 -10.15 -20.43 10.35
CA GLY A 151 -9.52 -19.44 9.47
C GLY A 151 -8.80 -20.11 8.30
N HIS A 152 -9.28 -19.92 7.07
CA HIS A 152 -8.54 -20.29 5.86
C HIS A 152 -7.39 -19.30 5.60
N ILE A 153 -7.66 -18.02 5.79
CA ILE A 153 -6.69 -16.92 5.61
C ILE A 153 -6.56 -16.19 6.94
N VAL A 154 -5.36 -16.23 7.53
CA VAL A 154 -5.03 -15.52 8.76
C VAL A 154 -4.19 -14.32 8.43
N ILE A 155 -4.73 -13.14 8.68
CA ILE A 155 -4.10 -11.84 8.41
C ILE A 155 -3.53 -11.29 9.73
N THR A 156 -2.23 -11.01 9.76
CA THR A 156 -1.54 -10.57 10.98
C THR A 156 -0.33 -9.69 10.64
N ASN A 157 0.48 -9.40 11.64
CA ASN A 157 1.76 -8.70 11.48
C ASN A 157 2.91 -9.49 12.11
N PRO A 158 4.18 -9.16 11.82
CA PRO A 158 5.33 -9.89 12.36
C PRO A 158 5.40 -9.93 13.89
N ASP A 159 4.97 -8.86 14.58
CA ASP A 159 4.99 -8.81 16.04
C ASP A 159 4.02 -9.81 16.66
N MET A 160 2.79 -9.87 16.12
CA MET A 160 1.78 -10.84 16.56
C MET A 160 2.15 -12.28 16.19
N LEU A 161 2.74 -12.48 15.02
CA LEU A 161 3.28 -13.77 14.63
C LEU A 161 4.33 -14.23 15.66
N HIS A 162 5.28 -13.34 15.99
CA HIS A 162 6.35 -13.64 16.96
C HIS A 162 5.83 -13.89 18.36
N SER A 163 4.97 -13.03 18.90
CA SER A 163 4.58 -13.00 20.31
C SER A 163 3.36 -13.85 20.66
N ALA A 164 2.43 -14.05 19.73
CA ALA A 164 1.13 -14.67 20.02
C ALA A 164 0.83 -15.96 19.22
N ILE A 165 1.41 -16.14 18.03
CA ILE A 165 1.15 -17.34 17.21
C ILE A 165 2.24 -18.38 17.42
N LEU A 166 3.51 -18.04 17.13
CA LEU A 166 4.61 -19.01 17.19
C LEU A 166 4.88 -19.58 18.59
N PRO A 167 4.78 -18.83 19.72
CA PRO A 167 4.94 -19.42 21.06
C PRO A 167 3.81 -20.39 21.42
N HIS A 168 2.67 -20.25 20.79
CA HIS A 168 1.48 -21.05 21.03
C HIS A 168 1.10 -21.92 19.84
N HIS A 169 2.08 -22.34 19.03
CA HIS A 169 1.87 -23.09 17.78
C HIS A 169 0.99 -24.35 17.95
N THR A 170 1.02 -24.99 19.11
CA THR A 170 0.16 -26.14 19.43
C THR A 170 -1.35 -25.82 19.41
N LYS A 171 -1.74 -24.54 19.51
CA LYS A 171 -3.13 -24.08 19.35
C LYS A 171 -3.48 -23.77 17.89
N TRP A 172 -2.50 -23.87 16.99
CA TRP A 172 -2.60 -23.51 15.58
C TRP A 172 -2.28 -24.68 14.64
N VAL A 173 -2.45 -25.93 15.13
CA VAL A 173 -2.11 -27.15 14.39
C VAL A 173 -2.71 -27.14 12.99
N SER A 174 -4.03 -26.89 12.89
CA SER A 174 -4.73 -26.86 11.59
C SER A 174 -4.15 -25.83 10.60
N LEU A 175 -3.67 -24.66 11.10
CA LEU A 175 -3.00 -23.69 10.25
C LEU A 175 -1.67 -24.24 9.75
N PHE A 176 -0.82 -24.75 10.66
CA PHE A 176 0.54 -25.13 10.31
C PHE A 176 0.63 -26.43 9.51
N GLU A 177 -0.27 -27.40 9.72
CA GLU A 177 -0.33 -28.61 8.91
C GLU A 177 -0.73 -28.35 7.46
N ASN A 178 -1.59 -27.36 7.24
CA ASN A 178 -2.17 -27.07 5.92
C ASN A 178 -1.67 -25.77 5.29
N LEU A 179 -0.63 -25.16 5.85
CA LEU A 179 -0.11 -23.88 5.36
C LEU A 179 0.54 -24.04 3.99
N LYS A 180 -0.12 -23.51 2.96
CA LYS A 180 0.38 -23.51 1.58
C LYS A 180 1.11 -22.24 1.21
N TYR A 181 0.65 -21.09 1.72
CA TYR A 181 1.20 -19.78 1.33
C TYR A 181 1.48 -18.89 2.53
N ILE A 182 2.59 -18.19 2.44
CA ILE A 182 2.95 -17.08 3.32
C ILE A 182 3.05 -15.83 2.44
N VAL A 183 2.10 -14.91 2.59
CA VAL A 183 2.10 -13.63 1.90
C VAL A 183 2.82 -12.60 2.75
N ILE A 184 3.76 -11.87 2.16
CA ILE A 184 4.48 -10.76 2.80
C ILE A 184 4.28 -9.52 1.93
N ASP A 185 3.38 -8.64 2.37
CA ASP A 185 3.11 -7.41 1.65
C ASP A 185 4.01 -6.26 2.14
N GLU A 186 4.23 -5.28 1.26
CA GLU A 186 5.11 -4.13 1.48
C GLU A 186 6.52 -4.54 1.96
N LEU A 187 7.09 -5.52 1.27
CA LEU A 187 8.41 -6.13 1.58
C LEU A 187 9.50 -5.09 1.85
N HIS A 188 9.48 -3.96 1.13
CA HIS A 188 10.46 -2.88 1.26
C HIS A 188 10.49 -2.22 2.65
N THR A 189 9.47 -2.44 3.47
CA THR A 189 9.44 -1.97 4.88
C THR A 189 10.31 -2.81 5.80
N TYR A 190 10.56 -4.07 5.44
CA TYR A 190 11.32 -5.04 6.23
C TYR A 190 12.81 -4.98 5.92
N ARG A 191 13.46 -3.87 6.30
CA ARG A 191 14.90 -3.62 6.08
C ARG A 191 15.61 -3.17 7.34
N GLY A 192 16.93 -3.16 7.31
CA GLY A 192 17.78 -2.78 8.45
C GLY A 192 17.53 -3.68 9.67
N VAL A 193 17.59 -3.12 10.88
CA VAL A 193 17.42 -3.85 12.14
C VAL A 193 16.06 -4.53 12.21
N PHE A 194 14.99 -3.83 11.83
CA PHE A 194 13.63 -4.39 11.81
C PHE A 194 13.53 -5.59 10.87
N GLY A 195 14.07 -5.47 9.65
CA GLY A 195 14.11 -6.56 8.68
C GLY A 195 14.86 -7.78 9.19
N SER A 196 16.00 -7.58 9.88
CA SER A 196 16.77 -8.67 10.50
C SER A 196 15.97 -9.42 11.57
N HIS A 197 15.20 -8.70 12.39
CA HIS A 197 14.29 -9.34 13.37
C HIS A 197 13.20 -10.14 12.68
N VAL A 198 12.54 -9.56 11.67
CA VAL A 198 11.48 -10.25 10.91
C VAL A 198 12.04 -11.50 10.21
N ALA A 199 13.24 -11.44 9.63
CA ALA A 199 13.88 -12.60 9.03
C ALA A 199 14.06 -13.75 10.04
N ASN A 200 14.43 -13.44 11.29
CA ASN A 200 14.54 -14.46 12.35
C ASN A 200 13.16 -15.03 12.76
N VAL A 201 12.11 -14.19 12.76
CA VAL A 201 10.74 -14.67 12.99
C VAL A 201 10.31 -15.62 11.87
N ILE A 202 10.60 -15.29 10.61
CA ILE A 202 10.31 -16.14 9.44
C ILE A 202 11.08 -17.48 9.54
N ARG A 203 12.38 -17.47 9.91
CA ARG A 203 13.14 -18.71 10.11
C ARG A 203 12.51 -19.60 11.18
N ARG A 204 12.01 -18.99 12.27
CA ARG A 204 11.29 -19.70 13.31
C ARG A 204 9.97 -20.27 12.79
N LEU A 205 9.20 -19.48 12.02
CA LEU A 205 7.98 -19.94 11.36
C LEU A 205 8.25 -21.15 10.48
N MET A 206 9.27 -21.11 9.63
CA MET A 206 9.61 -22.23 8.73
C MET A 206 10.00 -23.50 9.48
N ARG A 207 10.66 -23.40 10.64
CA ARG A 207 10.94 -24.58 11.50
C ARG A 207 9.65 -25.18 12.04
N ILE A 208 8.69 -24.36 12.43
CA ILE A 208 7.38 -24.83 12.91
C ILE A 208 6.59 -25.48 11.76
N CYS A 209 6.58 -24.88 10.57
CA CYS A 209 5.98 -25.49 9.38
C CYS A 209 6.59 -26.87 9.09
N ALA A 210 7.92 -26.97 9.11
CA ALA A 210 8.62 -28.26 8.91
C ALA A 210 8.26 -29.29 9.97
N PHE A 211 8.08 -28.89 11.23
CA PHE A 211 7.66 -29.76 12.33
C PHE A 211 6.25 -30.34 12.08
N TYR A 212 5.34 -29.53 11.53
CA TYR A 212 3.97 -29.96 11.17
C TYR A 212 3.88 -30.55 9.75
N GLY A 213 4.98 -30.67 9.01
CA GLY A 213 5.03 -31.30 7.70
C GLY A 213 4.68 -30.40 6.52
N SER A 214 4.36 -29.13 6.73
CA SER A 214 4.04 -28.20 5.65
C SER A 214 5.27 -27.54 5.04
N LYS A 215 5.17 -27.18 3.75
CA LYS A 215 6.24 -26.52 2.97
C LYS A 215 5.68 -25.34 2.20
N PRO A 216 5.31 -24.24 2.89
CA PRO A 216 4.67 -23.12 2.23
C PRO A 216 5.59 -22.42 1.24
N SER A 217 4.99 -21.90 0.15
CA SER A 217 5.60 -20.96 -0.79
C SER A 217 5.37 -19.53 -0.31
N PHE A 218 6.34 -18.64 -0.62
CA PHE A 218 6.23 -17.22 -0.31
C PHE A 218 5.68 -16.44 -1.50
N ILE A 219 4.73 -15.56 -1.24
CA ILE A 219 4.24 -14.57 -2.20
C ILE A 219 4.54 -13.20 -1.60
N CYS A 220 5.63 -12.59 -2.06
CA CYS A 220 6.05 -11.28 -1.60
C CYS A 220 5.59 -10.20 -2.58
N THR A 221 5.15 -9.04 -2.06
CA THR A 221 4.87 -7.86 -2.87
C THR A 221 5.64 -6.67 -2.33
N SER A 222 6.05 -5.79 -3.23
CA SER A 222 6.83 -4.61 -2.89
C SER A 222 6.51 -3.44 -3.83
N ALA A 223 6.68 -2.22 -3.33
CA ALA A 223 6.88 -1.08 -4.20
C ALA A 223 8.21 -1.19 -4.93
N THR A 224 8.44 -0.32 -5.91
CA THR A 224 9.68 -0.29 -6.68
C THR A 224 10.90 0.01 -5.80
N ILE A 225 11.81 -0.93 -5.72
CA ILE A 225 13.11 -0.83 -5.03
C ILE A 225 14.21 -1.43 -5.91
N ALA A 226 15.47 -1.11 -5.64
CA ALA A 226 16.59 -1.52 -6.49
C ALA A 226 16.90 -3.03 -6.43
N ASN A 227 16.70 -3.67 -5.28
CA ASN A 227 17.11 -5.07 -5.04
C ASN A 227 15.99 -5.93 -4.41
N PRO A 228 14.81 -6.02 -5.03
CA PRO A 228 13.66 -6.68 -4.43
C PRO A 228 13.84 -8.19 -4.25
N ARG A 229 14.48 -8.85 -5.22
CA ARG A 229 14.75 -10.28 -5.17
C ARG A 229 15.70 -10.63 -4.03
N GLU A 230 16.82 -9.91 -3.93
CA GLU A 230 17.80 -10.12 -2.88
C GLU A 230 17.17 -9.92 -1.49
N LEU A 231 16.39 -8.84 -1.30
CA LEU A 231 15.70 -8.56 -0.04
C LEU A 231 14.72 -9.69 0.32
N ALA A 232 13.95 -10.19 -0.65
CA ALA A 232 13.00 -11.28 -0.45
C ALA A 232 13.74 -12.57 -0.06
N GLU A 233 14.82 -12.92 -0.74
CA GLU A 233 15.64 -14.10 -0.45
C GLU A 233 16.31 -14.02 0.93
N GLN A 234 16.83 -12.85 1.29
CA GLN A 234 17.41 -12.62 2.63
C GLN A 234 16.37 -12.73 3.74
N LEU A 235 15.16 -12.18 3.51
CA LEU A 235 14.09 -12.20 4.50
C LEU A 235 13.51 -13.60 4.68
N THR A 236 13.23 -14.30 3.57
CA THR A 236 12.52 -15.60 3.58
C THR A 236 13.45 -16.80 3.75
N GLY A 237 14.72 -16.67 3.37
CA GLY A 237 15.67 -17.78 3.28
C GLY A 237 15.35 -18.76 2.14
N LYS A 238 14.55 -18.34 1.15
CA LYS A 238 14.14 -19.14 -0.02
C LYS A 238 14.47 -18.39 -1.29
N SER A 239 14.79 -19.14 -2.35
CA SER A 239 14.87 -18.56 -3.69
C SER A 239 13.48 -18.09 -4.11
N VAL A 240 13.41 -16.91 -4.73
CA VAL A 240 12.17 -16.31 -5.23
C VAL A 240 12.31 -15.89 -6.68
N ARG A 241 11.24 -16.02 -7.45
CA ARG A 241 11.16 -15.49 -8.80
C ARG A 241 10.72 -14.03 -8.77
N LEU A 242 11.50 -13.16 -9.42
CA LEU A 242 11.16 -11.76 -9.59
C LEU A 242 10.10 -11.59 -10.68
N ILE A 243 9.05 -10.82 -10.37
CA ILE A 243 8.01 -10.40 -11.31
C ILE A 243 7.97 -8.87 -11.28
N ASP A 244 8.50 -8.24 -12.31
CA ASP A 244 8.67 -6.79 -12.46
C ASP A 244 8.11 -6.22 -13.77
N ASP A 245 7.56 -7.06 -14.67
CA ASP A 245 6.86 -6.59 -15.87
C ASP A 245 5.48 -6.03 -15.51
N ASN A 246 5.47 -4.78 -15.09
CA ASN A 246 4.26 -4.09 -14.70
C ASN A 246 3.33 -3.83 -15.89
N GLY A 247 2.22 -4.55 -15.97
CA GLY A 247 1.18 -4.38 -16.98
C GLY A 247 0.08 -3.37 -16.62
N ALA A 248 0.12 -2.75 -15.43
CA ALA A 248 -0.89 -1.75 -15.08
C ALA A 248 -0.69 -0.45 -15.88
N PRO A 249 -1.79 0.22 -16.30
CA PRO A 249 -1.70 1.51 -16.97
C PRO A 249 -1.18 2.58 -15.99
N ALA A 250 -0.58 3.62 -16.53
CA ALA A 250 -0.19 4.79 -15.75
C ALA A 250 -0.50 6.05 -16.55
N GLY A 251 -1.04 7.06 -15.87
CA GLY A 251 -1.16 8.40 -16.43
C GLY A 251 0.19 9.10 -16.55
N ARG A 252 0.23 10.20 -17.29
CA ARG A 252 1.40 11.06 -17.33
C ARG A 252 1.68 11.64 -15.94
N LYS A 253 2.93 11.59 -15.51
CA LYS A 253 3.37 12.18 -14.24
C LYS A 253 4.40 13.27 -14.46
N HIS A 254 4.30 14.31 -13.67
CA HIS A 254 5.23 15.43 -13.68
C HIS A 254 5.88 15.55 -12.30
N PHE A 255 7.21 15.55 -12.27
CA PHE A 255 8.00 15.75 -11.07
C PHE A 255 8.70 17.11 -11.17
N ALA A 256 8.30 18.05 -10.32
CA ALA A 256 8.86 19.38 -10.26
C ALA A 256 9.73 19.55 -9.01
N PHE A 257 10.99 19.89 -9.18
CA PHE A 257 11.91 20.18 -8.09
C PHE A 257 11.91 21.68 -7.84
N TYR A 258 11.17 22.09 -6.82
CA TYR A 258 11.03 23.48 -6.43
C TYR A 258 12.08 23.86 -5.39
N ASN A 259 12.91 24.87 -5.70
CA ASN A 259 13.92 25.37 -4.80
C ASN A 259 13.50 26.76 -4.28
N PRO A 260 13.18 26.91 -2.98
CA PRO A 260 12.73 28.18 -2.44
C PRO A 260 13.66 29.37 -2.79
N PRO A 261 13.12 30.56 -3.05
CA PRO A 261 13.93 31.73 -3.46
C PRO A 261 14.91 32.17 -2.37
N ILE A 262 16.03 32.69 -2.78
CA ILE A 262 17.03 33.26 -1.86
C ILE A 262 16.55 34.66 -1.40
N ILE A 263 16.31 34.78 -0.09
CA ILE A 263 15.88 36.04 0.55
C ILE A 263 17.06 36.87 1.10
N ASN A 264 18.19 36.21 1.33
CA ASN A 264 19.43 36.89 1.73
C ASN A 264 20.59 36.35 0.90
N LYS A 265 21.02 37.10 -0.11
CA LYS A 265 22.10 36.68 -1.04
C LYS A 265 23.46 36.52 -0.36
N PRO A 266 23.93 37.47 0.50
CA PRO A 266 25.23 37.34 1.16
C PRO A 266 25.35 36.09 2.04
N LEU A 267 24.25 35.69 2.71
CA LEU A 267 24.21 34.54 3.61
C LEU A 267 23.64 33.29 2.97
N HIS A 268 23.30 33.32 1.68
CA HIS A 268 22.62 32.25 0.95
C HIS A 268 21.36 31.70 1.65
N ILE A 269 20.66 32.55 2.43
CA ILE A 269 19.45 32.13 3.15
C ILE A 269 18.29 32.10 2.16
N ARG A 270 17.60 30.96 2.14
CA ARG A 270 16.38 30.74 1.35
C ARG A 270 15.13 30.94 2.20
N LYS A 271 14.03 31.28 1.54
CA LYS A 271 12.71 31.33 2.13
C LYS A 271 12.32 29.93 2.69
N SER A 272 11.59 29.92 3.78
CA SER A 272 11.20 28.65 4.42
C SER A 272 10.39 27.76 3.49
N ALA A 273 10.78 26.50 3.34
CA ALA A 273 10.02 25.50 2.57
C ALA A 273 8.56 25.37 3.04
N THR A 274 8.30 25.52 4.34
CA THR A 274 6.94 25.49 4.90
C THR A 274 6.08 26.64 4.37
N VAL A 275 6.65 27.83 4.22
CA VAL A 275 5.93 28.99 3.67
C VAL A 275 5.64 28.80 2.19
N GLU A 276 6.62 28.32 1.43
CA GLU A 276 6.44 28.04 -0.01
C GLU A 276 5.40 26.96 -0.27
N VAL A 277 5.42 25.88 0.52
CA VAL A 277 4.42 24.81 0.44
C VAL A 277 3.01 25.34 0.66
N ASN A 278 2.81 26.26 1.61
CA ASN A 278 1.50 26.87 1.84
C ASN A 278 0.99 27.65 0.62
N GLU A 279 1.86 28.41 -0.06
CA GLU A 279 1.48 29.15 -1.26
C GLU A 279 1.21 28.23 -2.47
N LEU A 280 2.03 27.19 -2.64
CA LEU A 280 1.81 26.19 -3.69
C LEU A 280 0.49 25.44 -3.45
N ALA A 281 0.27 24.92 -2.24
CA ALA A 281 -0.94 24.18 -1.88
C ALA A 281 -2.21 25.04 -2.00
N LYS A 282 -2.14 26.32 -1.60
CA LYS A 282 -3.21 27.30 -1.80
C LYS A 282 -3.64 27.40 -3.26
N THR A 283 -2.67 27.42 -4.18
CA THR A 283 -2.96 27.50 -5.62
C THR A 283 -3.78 26.32 -6.09
N PHE A 284 -3.44 25.10 -5.67
CA PHE A 284 -4.19 23.89 -6.02
C PHE A 284 -5.56 23.86 -5.37
N PHE A 285 -5.65 24.14 -4.06
CA PHE A 285 -6.92 24.12 -3.33
C PHE A 285 -7.94 25.14 -3.85
N LYS A 286 -7.49 26.35 -4.22
CA LYS A 286 -8.35 27.38 -4.83
C LYS A 286 -8.95 26.94 -6.15
N ASN A 287 -8.24 26.10 -6.89
CA ASN A 287 -8.73 25.52 -8.15
C ASN A 287 -9.48 24.20 -7.94
N LYS A 288 -9.73 23.77 -6.70
CA LYS A 288 -10.41 22.52 -6.30
C LYS A 288 -9.69 21.25 -6.78
N ILE A 289 -8.37 21.28 -6.85
CA ILE A 289 -7.53 20.16 -7.21
C ILE A 289 -7.20 19.38 -5.93
N GLN A 290 -7.55 18.11 -5.90
CA GLN A 290 -7.23 17.25 -4.75
C GLN A 290 -5.73 17.12 -4.57
N THR A 291 -5.25 17.50 -3.38
CA THR A 291 -3.82 17.63 -3.10
C THR A 291 -3.45 17.01 -1.77
N ILE A 292 -2.37 16.24 -1.76
CA ILE A 292 -1.68 15.80 -0.55
C ILE A 292 -0.42 16.62 -0.30
N VAL A 293 -0.19 16.99 0.96
CA VAL A 293 1.03 17.65 1.39
C VAL A 293 1.75 16.76 2.40
N PHE A 294 2.94 16.30 2.08
CA PHE A 294 3.75 15.52 3.01
C PHE A 294 4.70 16.42 3.82
N ALA A 295 4.72 16.18 5.14
CA ALA A 295 5.61 16.85 6.07
C ALA A 295 6.34 15.84 6.97
N ARG A 296 7.61 16.12 7.30
CA ARG A 296 8.52 15.19 7.98
C ARG A 296 8.22 14.98 9.47
N SER A 297 7.40 15.80 10.09
CA SER A 297 7.08 15.68 11.52
C SER A 297 5.63 16.05 11.82
N ARG A 298 5.11 15.47 12.90
CA ARG A 298 3.74 15.74 13.39
C ARG A 298 3.50 17.22 13.65
N VAL A 299 4.48 17.91 14.20
CA VAL A 299 4.40 19.35 14.49
C VAL A 299 4.30 20.15 13.19
N ARG A 300 5.11 19.83 12.16
CA ARG A 300 5.02 20.48 10.85
C ARG A 300 3.69 20.26 10.16
N VAL A 301 3.11 19.05 10.28
CA VAL A 301 1.75 18.78 9.77
C VAL A 301 0.75 19.77 10.37
N GLU A 302 0.73 19.96 11.69
CA GLU A 302 -0.22 20.87 12.34
C GLU A 302 0.02 22.33 11.96
N ILE A 303 1.28 22.77 11.84
CA ILE A 303 1.62 24.13 11.42
C ILE A 303 1.15 24.39 9.99
N ILE A 304 1.48 23.51 9.05
CA ILE A 304 1.08 23.64 7.65
C ILE A 304 -0.44 23.60 7.54
N LEU A 305 -1.08 22.65 8.22
CA LEU A 305 -2.53 22.48 8.23
C LEU A 305 -3.24 23.75 8.71
N SER A 306 -2.82 24.31 9.84
CA SER A 306 -3.40 25.52 10.41
C SER A 306 -3.33 26.70 9.45
N HIS A 307 -2.16 26.92 8.82
CA HIS A 307 -1.99 27.99 7.83
C HIS A 307 -2.84 27.76 6.58
N ILE A 308 -2.85 26.54 6.03
CA ILE A 308 -3.65 26.25 4.84
C ILE A 308 -5.15 26.41 5.16
N GLN A 309 -5.64 25.91 6.30
CA GLN A 309 -7.03 26.04 6.69
C GLN A 309 -7.46 27.51 6.82
N GLU A 310 -6.62 28.36 7.36
CA GLU A 310 -6.89 29.80 7.46
C GLU A 310 -6.97 30.46 6.09
N ILE A 311 -6.02 30.13 5.18
CA ILE A 311 -5.99 30.65 3.80
C ILE A 311 -7.25 30.24 3.01
N VAL A 312 -7.67 28.98 3.12
CA VAL A 312 -8.77 28.45 2.30
C VAL A 312 -10.14 28.63 2.95
N LYS A 313 -10.21 29.05 4.21
CA LYS A 313 -11.42 29.14 5.02
C LYS A 313 -12.58 29.88 4.33
N LYS A 314 -12.28 30.99 3.67
CA LYS A 314 -13.28 31.84 3.00
C LYS A 314 -13.74 31.30 1.66
N GLU A 315 -12.93 30.47 0.98
CA GLU A 315 -13.18 30.06 -0.42
C GLU A 315 -13.77 28.66 -0.53
N ILE A 316 -13.25 27.70 0.26
CA ILE A 316 -13.67 26.28 0.21
C ILE A 316 -14.03 25.70 1.58
N GLY A 317 -13.87 26.51 2.66
CA GLY A 317 -14.10 26.07 4.02
C GLY A 317 -12.90 25.34 4.65
N ALA A 318 -12.60 25.64 5.90
CA ALA A 318 -11.45 25.05 6.61
C ALA A 318 -11.51 23.52 6.71
N LYS A 319 -12.72 22.94 6.77
CA LYS A 319 -12.92 21.48 6.88
C LYS A 319 -12.59 20.72 5.60
N SER A 320 -12.45 21.40 4.46
CA SER A 320 -12.07 20.79 3.18
C SER A 320 -10.59 20.32 3.15
N VAL A 321 -9.79 20.75 4.12
CA VAL A 321 -8.41 20.29 4.31
C VAL A 321 -8.24 19.72 5.70
N ARG A 322 -7.72 18.51 5.81
CA ARG A 322 -7.57 17.78 7.07
C ARG A 322 -6.10 17.39 7.31
N GLY A 323 -5.75 17.23 8.57
CA GLY A 323 -4.49 16.59 8.94
C GLY A 323 -4.62 15.08 8.95
N TYR A 324 -3.52 14.35 8.73
CA TYR A 324 -3.48 12.91 8.90
C TYR A 324 -2.11 12.48 9.44
N ARG A 325 -2.09 11.89 10.63
CA ARG A 325 -0.85 11.44 11.27
C ARG A 325 -1.08 10.34 12.29
N GLY A 326 -0.02 9.67 12.66
CA GLY A 326 -0.05 8.78 13.82
C GLY A 326 -0.47 9.52 15.09
N GLY A 327 -1.39 8.91 15.85
CA GLY A 327 -1.97 9.48 17.06
C GLY A 327 -3.41 10.00 16.90
N TYR A 328 -3.92 10.11 15.69
CA TYR A 328 -5.37 10.31 15.47
C TYR A 328 -6.14 9.02 15.78
N LEU A 329 -7.37 9.17 16.26
CA LEU A 329 -8.24 8.02 16.53
C LEU A 329 -8.54 7.25 15.25
N PRO A 330 -8.67 5.91 15.30
CA PRO A 330 -8.98 5.10 14.12
C PRO A 330 -10.26 5.53 13.38
N LYS A 331 -11.29 5.98 14.13
CA LYS A 331 -12.53 6.49 13.55
C LYS A 331 -12.28 7.76 12.73
N GLU A 332 -11.53 8.70 13.28
CA GLU A 332 -11.20 9.97 12.64
C GLU A 332 -10.39 9.76 11.37
N ARG A 333 -9.41 8.85 11.39
CA ARG A 333 -8.64 8.48 10.19
C ARG A 333 -9.53 7.94 9.09
N ARG A 334 -10.43 7.00 9.39
CA ARG A 334 -11.38 6.43 8.43
C ARG A 334 -12.34 7.47 7.84
N GLU A 335 -12.75 8.46 8.63
CA GLU A 335 -13.56 9.59 8.12
C GLU A 335 -12.78 10.43 7.10
N ILE A 336 -11.49 10.69 7.36
CA ILE A 336 -10.63 11.43 6.44
C ILE A 336 -10.39 10.62 5.15
N GLU A 337 -10.07 9.35 5.26
CA GLU A 337 -9.86 8.44 4.13
C GLU A 337 -11.11 8.36 3.24
N ARG A 338 -12.29 8.22 3.84
CA ARG A 338 -13.56 8.25 3.11
C ARG A 338 -13.80 9.60 2.41
N GLY A 339 -13.56 10.70 3.13
CA GLY A 339 -13.76 12.04 2.57
C GLY A 339 -12.79 12.39 1.43
N LEU A 340 -11.60 11.78 1.41
CA LEU A 340 -10.68 11.88 0.28
C LEU A 340 -11.21 11.08 -0.94
N ARG A 341 -11.72 9.87 -0.72
CA ARG A 341 -12.28 9.03 -1.78
C ARG A 341 -13.52 9.62 -2.43
N ASP A 342 -14.44 10.15 -1.62
CA ASP A 342 -15.69 10.75 -2.12
C ASP A 342 -15.55 12.22 -2.57
N GLY A 343 -14.35 12.80 -2.43
CA GLY A 343 -14.04 14.17 -2.85
C GLY A 343 -14.60 15.27 -1.94
N SER A 344 -15.21 14.93 -0.79
CA SER A 344 -15.66 15.91 0.21
C SER A 344 -14.49 16.60 0.93
N ILE A 345 -13.35 15.93 1.01
CA ILE A 345 -12.08 16.47 1.44
C ILE A 345 -11.20 16.70 0.22
N LEU A 346 -10.82 17.97 0.00
CA LEU A 346 -9.99 18.39 -1.13
C LEU A 346 -8.50 18.29 -0.84
N GLY A 347 -8.12 18.23 0.43
CA GLY A 347 -6.71 18.16 0.75
C GLY A 347 -6.40 17.51 2.08
N VAL A 348 -5.21 16.92 2.13
CA VAL A 348 -4.69 16.34 3.35
C VAL A 348 -3.24 16.75 3.56
N VAL A 349 -2.90 17.11 4.80
CA VAL A 349 -1.52 17.32 5.24
C VAL A 349 -1.13 16.14 6.10
N SER A 350 -0.13 15.38 5.67
CA SER A 350 0.22 14.11 6.30
C SER A 350 1.71 13.99 6.65
N THR A 351 2.01 13.13 7.61
CA THR A 351 3.32 12.50 7.71
C THR A 351 3.39 11.33 6.73
N ASN A 352 4.44 10.54 6.78
CA ASN A 352 4.53 9.25 6.06
C ASN A 352 3.43 8.23 6.43
N ALA A 353 2.47 8.59 7.27
CA ALA A 353 1.35 7.71 7.64
C ALA A 353 0.39 7.39 6.47
N LEU A 354 0.37 8.21 5.40
CA LEU A 354 -0.35 7.96 4.15
C LEU A 354 0.55 7.46 3.02
N GLU A 355 1.83 7.18 3.29
CA GLU A 355 2.78 6.65 2.31
C GLU A 355 2.48 5.17 2.01
N LEU A 356 1.96 4.42 2.99
CA LEU A 356 1.77 2.98 2.89
C LEU A 356 0.29 2.60 2.81
N GLY A 357 -0.10 2.07 1.66
CA GLY A 357 -1.19 1.12 1.48
C GLY A 357 -2.59 1.53 1.98
N VAL A 358 -2.88 2.82 2.11
CA VAL A 358 -4.22 3.30 2.44
C VAL A 358 -4.89 3.76 1.14
N ASP A 359 -6.06 3.21 0.82
CA ASP A 359 -6.85 3.69 -0.30
C ASP A 359 -7.49 5.04 0.03
N ILE A 360 -6.92 6.08 -0.55
CA ILE A 360 -7.37 7.48 -0.40
C ILE A 360 -7.93 8.06 -1.70
N GLY A 361 -8.17 7.20 -2.71
CA GLY A 361 -8.64 7.63 -4.03
C GLY A 361 -7.54 8.30 -4.87
N GLN A 362 -7.96 8.98 -5.93
CA GLN A 362 -7.03 9.57 -6.91
C GLN A 362 -6.68 11.01 -6.54
N LEU A 363 -5.62 11.20 -5.76
CA LEU A 363 -5.05 12.52 -5.53
C LEU A 363 -4.27 12.98 -6.76
N GLN A 364 -4.54 14.20 -7.21
CA GLN A 364 -3.99 14.73 -8.45
C GLN A 364 -2.61 15.38 -8.26
N VAL A 365 -2.35 15.91 -7.07
CA VAL A 365 -1.11 16.62 -6.74
C VAL A 365 -0.55 16.15 -5.41
N CYS A 366 0.75 15.91 -5.39
CA CYS A 366 1.53 15.67 -4.17
C CYS A 366 2.56 16.79 -3.99
N VAL A 367 2.60 17.39 -2.81
CA VAL A 367 3.61 18.40 -2.44
C VAL A 367 4.45 17.86 -1.28
N MET A 368 5.71 17.58 -1.53
CA MET A 368 6.64 17.09 -0.51
C MET A 368 7.39 18.27 0.13
N THR A 369 7.28 18.43 1.44
CA THR A 369 8.01 19.47 2.19
C THR A 369 9.43 19.03 2.49
N GLY A 370 10.31 19.15 1.48
CA GLY A 370 11.69 18.68 1.48
C GLY A 370 11.80 17.19 1.14
N TYR A 371 13.04 16.70 1.09
CA TYR A 371 13.33 15.30 0.72
C TYR A 371 12.86 14.31 1.81
N PRO A 372 12.09 13.25 1.46
CA PRO A 372 11.48 12.34 2.46
C PRO A 372 12.45 11.38 3.15
N GLY A 373 13.75 11.45 2.82
CA GLY A 373 14.81 10.68 3.48
C GLY A 373 15.31 9.46 2.70
N SER A 374 14.53 8.96 1.74
CA SER A 374 14.96 7.92 0.81
C SER A 374 14.32 8.09 -0.56
N VAL A 375 14.96 7.55 -1.61
CA VAL A 375 14.42 7.53 -2.97
C VAL A 375 13.13 6.72 -3.00
N ALA A 376 13.10 5.58 -2.31
CA ALA A 376 11.91 4.73 -2.23
C ALA A 376 10.71 5.49 -1.65
N SER A 377 10.89 6.24 -0.55
CA SER A 377 9.84 7.05 0.05
C SER A 377 9.38 8.18 -0.89
N ALA A 378 10.30 8.80 -1.64
CA ALA A 378 9.95 9.82 -2.63
C ALA A 378 9.08 9.26 -3.77
N TRP A 379 9.33 8.02 -4.19
CA TRP A 379 8.51 7.36 -5.21
C TRP A 379 7.16 6.84 -4.68
N GLN A 380 7.06 6.60 -3.39
CA GLN A 380 5.80 6.16 -2.75
C GLN A 380 4.86 7.32 -2.44
N GLN A 381 5.39 8.48 -2.12
CA GLN A 381 4.65 9.73 -1.92
C GLN A 381 4.25 10.35 -3.25
#